data_ae59a396f04647669248704543d9f87d
#
_entry.id   ae59a396f04647669248704543d9f87d
#
_cell.length_a   1.000
_cell.length_b   1.000
_cell.length_c   1.000
_cell.angle_alpha   90.00
_cell.angle_beta   90.00
_cell.angle_gamma   90.00
#
_symmetry.space_group_name_H-M   'P 1'
#
loop_
_entity.id
_entity.type
_entity.pdbx_description
1 polymer ?
#
loop_
_entity_poly.entity_id
_entity_poly.type
_entity_poly.pdbx_seq_one_letter_code
_entity_poly.pdbx_strand_id
1 'polypeptide(L)'
;KQQINDFIAGPAFLAWWEMNNLEGWGGPNPDNWYKQQEDLQKKILKRMKEWGMHPVLPGYSGMIPSKLDLGKRIDSGKEKKTASDTSSESAQSTLNKWNGFDRPGILLPDDPKFTQIASLFYEETEKLYGTSDYYSIDPFHEAKSLPAGLDFGKAGKAIMDAMKKANPKAVWVVQGWTENPRPEMMKALNPGDLLILDLF
;
A
#
# COMPACT_ATOMS: atom_id res chain seq x y z
N LYS A 1 -12.52 -6.28 14.58
CA LYS A 1 -12.37 -7.60 13.92
C LYS A 1 -13.15 -7.66 12.60
N GLN A 2 -14.44 -7.29 12.56
CA GLN A 2 -15.26 -7.31 11.34
C GLN A 2 -14.69 -6.43 10.23
N GLN A 3 -14.24 -5.20 10.53
CA GLN A 3 -13.64 -4.28 9.56
C GLN A 3 -12.39 -4.87 8.90
N ILE A 4 -11.57 -5.59 9.67
CA ILE A 4 -10.38 -6.27 9.15
C ILE A 4 -10.78 -7.45 8.29
N ASN A 5 -11.80 -8.22 8.69
CA ASN A 5 -12.31 -9.34 7.90
C ASN A 5 -12.88 -8.88 6.55
N ASP A 6 -13.59 -7.74 6.54
CA ASP A 6 -14.14 -7.14 5.32
C ASP A 6 -13.01 -6.61 4.42
N PHE A 7 -11.91 -6.13 5.01
CA PHE A 7 -10.72 -5.64 4.31
C PHE A 7 -9.90 -6.76 3.68
N ILE A 8 -9.75 -7.90 4.38
CA ILE A 8 -9.03 -9.07 3.87
C ILE A 8 -9.99 -9.87 3.00
N ALA A 9 -10.20 -9.41 1.77
CA ALA A 9 -11.22 -9.92 0.86
C ALA A 9 -10.72 -11.04 -0.06
N GLY A 10 -9.70 -11.77 0.27
CA GLY A 10 -9.20 -12.86 -0.56
C GLY A 10 -7.74 -13.19 -0.32
N PRO A 11 -7.19 -14.18 -1.04
CA PRO A 11 -5.82 -14.64 -0.83
C PRO A 11 -4.74 -13.70 -1.38
N ALA A 12 -5.10 -12.79 -2.30
CA ALA A 12 -4.17 -11.88 -2.93
C ALA A 12 -4.26 -10.49 -2.30
N PHE A 13 -3.12 -9.98 -1.87
CA PHE A 13 -2.94 -8.59 -1.44
C PHE A 13 -1.79 -8.00 -2.24
N LEU A 14 -2.09 -6.94 -2.99
CA LEU A 14 -1.09 -6.20 -3.75
C LEU A 14 -0.88 -4.83 -3.10
N ALA A 15 0.36 -4.43 -2.93
CA ALA A 15 0.72 -3.10 -2.44
C ALA A 15 0.57 -2.02 -3.53
N TRP A 16 -0.57 -2.02 -4.19
CA TRP A 16 -0.89 -1.22 -5.36
C TRP A 16 -2.32 -0.69 -5.25
N TRP A 17 -2.52 0.62 -5.37
CA TRP A 17 -3.80 1.25 -5.08
C TRP A 17 -4.94 0.88 -6.03
N GLU A 18 -4.67 0.74 -7.32
CA GLU A 18 -5.71 0.53 -8.32
C GLU A 18 -6.20 -0.92 -8.42
N MET A 19 -5.28 -1.88 -8.35
CA MET A 19 -5.60 -3.32 -8.47
C MET A 19 -5.49 -4.06 -7.14
N ASN A 20 -5.90 -3.38 -6.12
CA ASN A 20 -5.73 -3.76 -4.77
C ASN A 20 -6.75 -4.75 -4.30
N ASN A 21 -6.61 -5.08 -3.06
CA ASN A 21 -7.64 -5.75 -2.32
C ASN A 21 -8.99 -5.04 -2.48
N LEU A 22 -10.04 -5.80 -2.79
CA LEU A 22 -11.40 -5.30 -2.83
C LEU A 22 -12.09 -5.70 -1.53
N GLU A 23 -12.70 -4.74 -0.83
CA GLU A 23 -13.42 -5.03 0.40
C GLU A 23 -14.68 -5.85 0.12
N GLY A 24 -14.86 -6.95 0.87
CA GLY A 24 -16.05 -7.79 0.77
C GLY A 24 -16.15 -8.63 -0.51
N TRP A 25 -15.08 -8.74 -1.30
CA TRP A 25 -15.07 -9.58 -2.50
C TRP A 25 -15.36 -11.04 -2.20
N GLY A 26 -14.69 -11.57 -1.20
CA GLY A 26 -14.85 -12.95 -0.73
C GLY A 26 -14.02 -13.15 0.53
N GLY A 27 -14.09 -14.22 1.21
CA GLY A 27 -13.34 -14.44 2.43
C GLY A 27 -14.07 -13.95 3.68
N PRO A 28 -13.41 -13.82 4.85
CA PRO A 28 -12.01 -14.19 5.03
C PRO A 28 -11.78 -15.69 4.84
N ASN A 29 -10.56 -16.06 4.47
CA ASN A 29 -10.16 -17.45 4.45
C ASN A 29 -10.13 -18.02 5.89
N PRO A 30 -10.20 -19.35 6.07
CA PRO A 30 -10.02 -19.97 7.38
C PRO A 30 -8.67 -19.63 8.02
N ASP A 31 -8.61 -19.50 9.34
CA ASP A 31 -7.39 -19.14 10.07
C ASP A 31 -6.21 -20.08 9.76
N ASN A 32 -6.47 -21.36 9.55
CA ASN A 32 -5.43 -22.34 9.19
C ASN A 32 -4.82 -22.05 7.80
N TRP A 33 -5.59 -21.46 6.88
CA TRP A 33 -5.04 -21.07 5.58
C TRP A 33 -3.98 -19.98 5.73
N TYR A 34 -4.27 -18.93 6.52
CA TYR A 34 -3.29 -17.86 6.79
C TYR A 34 -2.05 -18.40 7.47
N LYS A 35 -2.22 -19.31 8.44
CA LYS A 35 -1.09 -19.95 9.11
C LYS A 35 -0.22 -20.77 8.16
N GLN A 36 -0.82 -21.49 7.23
CA GLN A 36 -0.11 -22.26 6.22
C GLN A 36 0.66 -21.34 5.24
N GLN A 37 0.07 -20.20 4.84
CA GLN A 37 0.74 -19.22 3.99
C GLN A 37 1.92 -18.57 4.72
N GLU A 38 1.77 -18.23 5.99
CA GLU A 38 2.86 -17.71 6.82
C GLU A 38 4.02 -18.73 6.90
N ASP A 39 3.72 -19.98 7.20
CA ASP A 39 4.72 -21.04 7.31
C ASP A 39 5.42 -21.32 5.96
N LEU A 40 4.66 -21.26 4.85
CA LEU A 40 5.22 -21.37 3.51
C LEU A 40 6.17 -20.20 3.20
N GLN A 41 5.73 -18.96 3.48
CA GLN A 41 6.56 -17.78 3.25
C GLN A 41 7.88 -17.84 4.04
N LYS A 42 7.85 -18.28 5.31
CA LYS A 42 9.06 -18.48 6.11
C LYS A 42 10.03 -19.49 5.48
N LYS A 43 9.51 -20.58 4.91
CA LYS A 43 10.32 -21.58 4.21
C LYS A 43 10.94 -21.00 2.93
N ILE A 44 10.15 -20.21 2.17
CA ILE A 44 10.64 -19.54 0.95
C ILE A 44 11.77 -18.57 1.31
N LEU A 45 11.57 -17.69 2.29
CA LEU A 45 12.58 -16.72 2.72
C LEU A 45 13.87 -17.39 3.20
N LYS A 46 13.74 -18.48 3.96
CA LYS A 46 14.89 -19.27 4.38
C LYS A 46 15.65 -19.79 3.17
N ARG A 47 14.94 -20.38 2.19
CA ARG A 47 15.55 -20.93 0.97
C ARG A 47 16.21 -19.87 0.10
N MET A 48 15.58 -18.72 -0.04
CA MET A 48 16.17 -17.57 -0.74
C MET A 48 17.49 -17.15 -0.12
N LYS A 49 17.54 -17.02 1.21
CA LYS A 49 18.77 -16.67 1.95
C LYS A 49 19.87 -17.71 1.77
N GLU A 50 19.55 -19.00 1.79
CA GLU A 50 20.51 -20.09 1.55
C GLU A 50 21.16 -20.00 0.15
N TRP A 51 20.45 -19.43 -0.82
CA TRP A 51 20.96 -19.22 -2.18
C TRP A 51 21.60 -17.83 -2.40
N GLY A 52 21.76 -17.04 -1.36
CA GLY A 52 22.32 -15.70 -1.47
C GLY A 52 21.38 -14.69 -2.13
N MET A 53 20.08 -15.00 -2.21
CA MET A 53 19.07 -14.07 -2.76
C MET A 53 18.64 -13.06 -1.72
N HIS A 54 18.31 -11.87 -2.18
CA HIS A 54 17.75 -10.81 -1.35
C HIS A 54 16.22 -10.78 -1.53
N PRO A 55 15.43 -11.12 -0.50
CA PRO A 55 13.98 -11.07 -0.61
C PRO A 55 13.50 -9.62 -0.67
N VAL A 56 12.55 -9.35 -1.53
CA VAL A 56 11.79 -8.10 -1.56
C VAL A 56 10.48 -8.34 -0.85
N LEU A 57 10.25 -7.66 0.26
CA LEU A 57 9.01 -7.75 1.04
C LEU A 57 8.04 -6.62 0.66
N PRO A 58 6.74 -6.80 0.85
CA PRO A 58 5.78 -5.71 0.67
C PRO A 58 6.11 -4.53 1.58
N GLY A 59 6.09 -3.32 1.03
CA GLY A 59 6.12 -2.09 1.80
C GLY A 59 4.71 -1.60 2.10
N TYR A 60 4.57 -0.67 3.06
CA TYR A 60 3.28 -0.11 3.42
C TYR A 60 2.86 0.99 2.43
N SER A 61 1.75 0.78 1.74
CA SER A 61 1.24 1.66 0.69
C SER A 61 0.21 2.71 1.15
N GLY A 62 -0.18 2.68 2.42
CA GLY A 62 -1.23 3.54 2.96
C GLY A 62 -2.62 2.91 2.99
N MET A 63 -2.78 1.67 2.54
CA MET A 63 -4.07 1.02 2.56
C MET A 63 -4.57 0.72 3.97
N ILE A 64 -5.85 1.03 4.19
CA ILE A 64 -6.57 0.77 5.43
C ILE A 64 -8.00 0.30 5.12
N PRO A 65 -8.66 -0.41 6.04
CA PRO A 65 -10.10 -0.68 5.91
C PRO A 65 -10.88 0.63 5.71
N SER A 66 -11.78 0.69 4.73
CA SER A 66 -12.51 1.92 4.39
C SER A 66 -13.35 2.48 5.53
N LYS A 67 -13.84 1.61 6.41
CA LYS A 67 -14.64 1.97 7.58
C LYS A 67 -13.82 2.35 8.81
N LEU A 68 -12.48 2.21 8.74
CA LEU A 68 -11.61 2.55 9.85
C LEU A 68 -11.39 4.07 9.91
N ASP A 69 -11.88 4.72 10.93
CA ASP A 69 -11.69 6.15 11.13
C ASP A 69 -10.31 6.43 11.75
N LEU A 70 -9.34 6.70 10.91
CA LEU A 70 -7.95 7.02 11.29
C LEU A 70 -7.57 8.48 10.99
N GLY A 71 -8.50 9.35 10.63
CA GLY A 71 -8.22 10.76 10.30
C GLY A 71 -8.34 11.08 8.81
N LYS A 72 -7.47 11.94 8.29
CA LYS A 72 -7.46 12.29 6.86
C LYS A 72 -7.10 11.07 6.04
N ARG A 73 -8.08 10.52 5.34
CA ARG A 73 -7.91 9.46 4.36
C ARG A 73 -8.48 9.96 3.04
N ILE A 74 -7.96 9.46 1.95
CA ILE A 74 -8.71 9.47 0.72
C ILE A 74 -9.76 8.38 0.91
N ASP A 75 -10.97 8.78 1.30
CA ASP A 75 -12.10 7.96 0.93
C ASP A 75 -12.11 8.05 -0.58
N SER A 76 -11.75 6.96 -1.25
CA SER A 76 -11.80 6.91 -2.69
C SER A 76 -13.21 7.40 -3.13
N GLY A 77 -13.40 8.75 -3.18
CA GLY A 77 -14.57 9.48 -3.67
C GLY A 77 -15.53 10.15 -2.73
N LYS A 78 -15.17 10.48 -1.50
CA LYS A 78 -15.96 11.42 -0.70
C LYS A 78 -15.14 12.65 -0.34
N GLU A 79 -15.06 13.62 -1.25
CA GLU A 79 -15.00 14.99 -0.80
C GLU A 79 -16.26 15.28 0.04
N LYS A 80 -16.07 15.85 1.24
CA LYS A 80 -17.20 16.35 2.03
C LYS A 80 -18.00 17.32 1.17
N LYS A 81 -19.18 16.92 0.72
CA LYS A 81 -20.12 17.83 0.08
C LYS A 81 -20.43 18.98 1.00
N THR A 82 -20.09 20.18 0.57
CA THR A 82 -20.88 21.36 0.92
C THR A 82 -22.23 21.25 0.19
N ALA A 83 -23.30 21.58 0.88
CA ALA A 83 -24.69 21.23 0.56
C ALA A 83 -25.30 21.84 -0.74
N SER A 84 -24.54 21.99 -1.83
CA SER A 84 -25.02 22.61 -3.08
C SER A 84 -24.80 21.83 -4.38
N ASP A 85 -24.22 20.60 -4.37
CA ASP A 85 -23.97 19.86 -5.61
C ASP A 85 -24.75 18.54 -5.69
N THR A 86 -25.91 18.61 -6.34
CA THR A 86 -26.79 17.43 -6.57
C THR A 86 -26.51 16.66 -7.86
N SER A 87 -25.53 17.07 -8.67
CA SER A 87 -25.30 16.47 -10.01
C SER A 87 -24.09 15.52 -10.13
N SER A 88 -23.30 15.32 -9.07
CA SER A 88 -22.06 14.53 -9.13
C SER A 88 -22.12 13.14 -8.47
N GLU A 89 -23.26 12.72 -7.92
CA GLU A 89 -23.37 11.47 -7.14
C GLU A 89 -23.12 10.18 -7.93
N SER A 90 -23.48 10.14 -9.21
CA SER A 90 -23.38 8.91 -10.01
C SER A 90 -21.95 8.64 -10.51
N ALA A 91 -21.20 9.71 -10.83
CA ALA A 91 -19.83 9.57 -11.30
C ALA A 91 -18.83 9.27 -10.15
N GLN A 92 -19.06 9.84 -8.98
CA GLN A 92 -18.21 9.67 -7.79
C GLN A 92 -18.37 8.30 -7.14
N SER A 93 -19.59 7.73 -7.16
CA SER A 93 -19.83 6.38 -6.64
C SER A 93 -19.12 5.28 -7.46
N THR A 94 -18.88 5.53 -8.74
CA THR A 94 -18.15 4.58 -9.61
C THR A 94 -16.63 4.63 -9.42
N LEU A 95 -16.07 5.75 -8.98
CA LEU A 95 -14.62 5.87 -8.70
C LEU A 95 -14.19 5.08 -7.46
N ASN A 96 -15.13 4.83 -6.54
CA ASN A 96 -14.87 4.10 -5.28
C ASN A 96 -15.03 2.60 -5.40
N LYS A 97 -15.48 2.15 -6.55
CA LYS A 97 -15.78 0.75 -6.79
C LYS A 97 -15.01 0.24 -7.99
N TRP A 98 -14.63 -1.01 -7.90
CA TRP A 98 -14.16 -1.75 -9.05
C TRP A 98 -15.11 -2.91 -9.30
N ASN A 99 -15.77 -2.92 -10.46
CA ASN A 99 -16.81 -3.90 -10.80
C ASN A 99 -17.88 -4.07 -9.71
N GLY A 100 -18.31 -2.97 -9.07
CA GLY A 100 -19.32 -2.98 -8.00
C GLY A 100 -18.81 -3.28 -6.59
N PHE A 101 -17.53 -3.68 -6.43
CA PHE A 101 -16.91 -3.93 -5.14
C PHE A 101 -16.24 -2.68 -4.57
N ASP A 102 -16.29 -2.55 -3.26
CA ASP A 102 -15.67 -1.42 -2.56
C ASP A 102 -14.13 -1.57 -2.55
N ARG A 103 -13.44 -0.46 -2.82
CA ARG A 103 -11.99 -0.38 -2.66
C ARG A 103 -11.64 -0.03 -1.22
N PRO A 104 -10.45 -0.43 -0.74
CA PRO A 104 -9.97 -0.01 0.57
C PRO A 104 -9.78 1.51 0.65
N GLY A 105 -9.81 2.03 1.86
CA GLY A 105 -9.41 3.39 2.14
C GLY A 105 -7.91 3.57 1.98
N ILE A 106 -7.50 4.79 1.65
CA ILE A 106 -6.08 5.15 1.51
C ILE A 106 -5.76 6.27 2.50
N LEU A 107 -4.77 6.03 3.33
CA LEU A 107 -4.17 7.02 4.21
C LEU A 107 -3.05 7.73 3.46
N LEU A 108 -3.14 9.05 3.34
CA LEU A 108 -2.14 9.83 2.63
C LEU A 108 -0.78 9.77 3.34
N PRO A 109 0.33 9.70 2.60
CA PRO A 109 1.67 9.65 3.21
C PRO A 109 2.03 10.86 4.08
N ASP A 110 1.42 12.03 3.85
CA ASP A 110 1.60 13.24 4.64
C ASP A 110 0.73 13.30 5.91
N ASP A 111 -0.16 12.33 6.11
CA ASP A 111 -0.92 12.19 7.36
C ASP A 111 -0.01 11.63 8.47
N PRO A 112 0.04 12.25 9.66
CA PRO A 112 0.84 11.73 10.77
C PRO A 112 0.53 10.28 11.14
N LYS A 113 -0.69 9.82 10.90
CA LYS A 113 -1.10 8.43 11.15
C LYS A 113 -0.52 7.44 10.15
N PHE A 114 -0.14 7.91 8.95
CA PHE A 114 0.56 7.07 7.98
C PHE A 114 1.82 6.46 8.60
N THR A 115 2.67 7.30 9.21
CA THR A 115 3.91 6.83 9.86
C THR A 115 3.64 5.88 11.03
N GLN A 116 2.56 6.09 11.79
CA GLN A 116 2.18 5.21 12.90
C GLN A 116 1.77 3.83 12.41
N ILE A 117 0.89 3.77 11.41
CA ILE A 117 0.43 2.51 10.83
C ILE A 117 1.56 1.80 10.08
N ALA A 118 2.38 2.55 9.33
CA ALA A 118 3.57 2.00 8.67
C ALA A 118 4.52 1.35 9.68
N SER A 119 4.78 2.01 10.83
CA SER A 119 5.63 1.43 11.87
C SER A 119 5.07 0.09 12.36
N LEU A 120 3.77 0.01 12.67
CA LEU A 120 3.13 -1.23 13.08
C LEU A 120 3.21 -2.31 11.98
N PHE A 121 2.99 -1.92 10.72
CA PHE A 121 3.10 -2.84 9.58
C PHE A 121 4.50 -3.45 9.48
N TYR A 122 5.54 -2.63 9.54
CA TYR A 122 6.92 -3.11 9.46
C TYR A 122 7.33 -3.92 10.70
N GLU A 123 6.92 -3.51 11.90
CA GLU A 123 7.15 -4.28 13.14
C GLU A 123 6.54 -5.68 13.07
N GLU A 124 5.29 -5.80 12.61
CA GLU A 124 4.64 -7.10 12.47
C GLU A 124 5.26 -7.93 11.33
N THR A 125 5.65 -7.28 10.23
CA THR A 125 6.37 -7.94 9.13
C THR A 125 7.71 -8.51 9.62
N GLU A 126 8.45 -7.75 10.41
CA GLU A 126 9.73 -8.20 10.98
C GLU A 126 9.54 -9.37 11.96
N LYS A 127 8.53 -9.33 12.82
CA LYS A 127 8.20 -10.44 13.72
C LYS A 127 7.88 -11.73 12.98
N LEU A 128 7.16 -11.63 11.87
CA LEU A 128 6.72 -12.77 11.08
C LEU A 128 7.84 -13.33 10.19
N TYR A 129 8.59 -12.47 9.51
CA TYR A 129 9.46 -12.83 8.39
C TYR A 129 10.93 -12.42 8.56
N GLY A 130 11.24 -11.67 9.60
CA GLY A 130 12.55 -11.07 9.80
C GLY A 130 12.75 -9.81 8.94
N THR A 131 13.92 -9.19 9.08
CA THR A 131 14.31 -7.99 8.32
C THR A 131 14.62 -8.30 6.87
N SER A 132 14.26 -7.36 6.00
CA SER A 132 14.75 -7.25 4.62
C SER A 132 15.31 -5.86 4.39
N ASP A 133 16.30 -5.73 3.50
CA ASP A 133 16.76 -4.44 3.04
C ASP A 133 15.91 -3.91 1.87
N TYR A 134 15.02 -4.71 1.29
CA TYR A 134 14.24 -4.36 0.10
C TYR A 134 12.75 -4.48 0.37
N TYR A 135 12.02 -3.39 0.04
CA TYR A 135 10.57 -3.33 0.16
C TYR A 135 9.96 -2.81 -1.13
N SER A 136 8.89 -3.44 -1.63
CA SER A 136 8.22 -3.04 -2.87
C SER A 136 6.85 -2.48 -2.62
N ILE A 137 6.59 -1.30 -3.16
CA ILE A 137 5.26 -0.72 -3.36
C ILE A 137 5.24 0.15 -4.61
N ASP A 138 4.07 0.22 -5.25
CA ASP A 138 3.79 1.08 -6.41
C ASP A 138 2.56 1.96 -6.11
N PRO A 139 2.67 2.94 -5.18
CA PRO A 139 1.50 3.59 -4.56
C PRO A 139 0.67 4.42 -5.53
N PHE A 140 1.27 4.98 -6.56
CA PHE A 140 0.63 5.91 -7.50
C PHE A 140 0.51 5.35 -8.91
N HIS A 141 0.82 4.08 -9.09
CA HIS A 141 0.80 3.42 -10.38
C HIS A 141 -0.65 3.27 -10.87
N GLU A 142 -0.91 3.71 -12.12
CA GLU A 142 -2.23 3.71 -12.76
C GLU A 142 -3.35 4.36 -11.91
N ALA A 143 -2.99 5.20 -10.95
CA ALA A 143 -3.96 5.84 -10.08
C ALA A 143 -4.72 6.93 -10.84
N LYS A 144 -6.01 6.65 -11.14
CA LYS A 144 -6.89 7.54 -11.90
C LYS A 144 -7.50 8.67 -11.06
N SER A 145 -7.53 8.50 -9.74
CA SER A 145 -8.22 9.39 -8.80
C SER A 145 -7.29 9.79 -7.67
N LEU A 146 -6.26 10.57 -8.01
CA LEU A 146 -5.38 11.14 -6.99
C LEU A 146 -5.98 12.44 -6.45
N PRO A 147 -5.76 12.78 -5.16
CA PRO A 147 -6.22 14.03 -4.60
C PRO A 147 -5.65 15.22 -5.36
N ALA A 148 -6.48 16.24 -5.58
CA ALA A 148 -6.00 17.50 -6.12
C ALA A 148 -4.92 18.08 -5.19
N GLY A 149 -3.78 18.45 -5.77
CA GLY A 149 -2.67 19.05 -5.03
C GLY A 149 -1.80 18.07 -4.22
N LEU A 150 -1.90 16.76 -4.49
CA LEU A 150 -0.97 15.78 -3.90
C LEU A 150 0.47 16.12 -4.30
N ASP A 151 1.30 16.35 -3.29
CA ASP A 151 2.74 16.58 -3.46
C ASP A 151 3.47 15.22 -3.50
N PHE A 152 3.79 14.77 -4.71
CA PHE A 152 4.48 13.48 -4.91
C PHE A 152 5.86 13.43 -4.25
N GLY A 153 6.56 14.57 -4.17
CA GLY A 153 7.86 14.63 -3.50
C GLY A 153 7.72 14.38 -2.01
N LYS A 154 6.78 15.05 -1.35
CA LYS A 154 6.49 14.81 0.07
C LYS A 154 5.99 13.40 0.32
N ALA A 155 5.12 12.89 -0.55
CA ALA A 155 4.60 11.54 -0.44
C ALA A 155 5.70 10.49 -0.56
N GLY A 156 6.56 10.59 -1.57
CA GLY A 156 7.71 9.70 -1.74
C GLY A 156 8.66 9.73 -0.55
N LYS A 157 8.97 10.95 -0.06
CA LYS A 157 9.81 11.10 1.13
C LYS A 157 9.18 10.46 2.37
N ALA A 158 7.90 10.66 2.63
CA ALA A 158 7.22 10.08 3.79
C ALA A 158 7.19 8.54 3.74
N ILE A 159 6.98 7.96 2.55
CA ILE A 159 7.07 6.51 2.33
C ILE A 159 8.48 6.01 2.64
N MET A 160 9.51 6.65 2.10
CA MET A 160 10.89 6.26 2.31
C MET A 160 11.32 6.42 3.78
N ASP A 161 10.95 7.54 4.41
CA ASP A 161 11.23 7.78 5.83
C ASP A 161 10.60 6.69 6.72
N ALA A 162 9.38 6.24 6.39
CA ALA A 162 8.72 5.14 7.10
C ALA A 162 9.46 3.81 6.93
N MET A 163 9.94 3.50 5.72
CA MET A 163 10.78 2.33 5.47
C MET A 163 12.10 2.40 6.25
N LYS A 164 12.78 3.53 6.18
CA LYS A 164 14.08 3.73 6.87
C LYS A 164 13.96 3.76 8.38
N LYS A 165 12.83 4.16 8.92
CA LYS A 165 12.54 4.05 10.35
C LYS A 165 12.50 2.60 10.81
N ALA A 166 11.99 1.71 9.99
CA ALA A 166 11.97 0.27 10.26
C ALA A 166 13.36 -0.36 10.02
N ASN A 167 14.00 -0.04 8.89
CA ASN A 167 15.35 -0.48 8.56
C ASN A 167 16.14 0.67 7.91
N PRO A 168 17.18 1.22 8.58
CA PRO A 168 18.00 2.31 8.02
C PRO A 168 18.66 1.99 6.67
N LYS A 169 18.81 0.72 6.32
CA LYS A 169 19.34 0.25 5.03
C LYS A 169 18.25 0.03 3.97
N ALA A 170 16.98 0.30 4.30
CA ALA A 170 15.90 0.03 3.39
C ALA A 170 16.10 0.70 2.03
N VAL A 171 15.82 -0.07 0.98
CA VAL A 171 15.76 0.35 -0.41
C VAL A 171 14.35 0.11 -0.91
N TRP A 172 13.74 1.13 -1.46
CA TRP A 172 12.43 1.04 -2.06
C TRP A 172 12.54 0.48 -3.48
N VAL A 173 11.94 -0.68 -3.72
CA VAL A 173 11.87 -1.31 -5.04
C VAL A 173 10.56 -0.90 -5.71
N VAL A 174 10.65 -0.29 -6.88
CA VAL A 174 9.50 0.21 -7.65
C VAL A 174 9.54 -0.33 -9.07
N GLN A 175 8.37 -0.62 -9.64
CA GLN A 175 8.28 -1.03 -11.03
C GLN A 175 8.28 0.19 -11.96
N GLY A 176 9.14 0.17 -12.98
CA GLY A 176 9.15 1.15 -14.06
C GLY A 176 8.07 0.82 -15.08
N TRP A 177 6.90 1.43 -14.95
CA TRP A 177 5.75 1.19 -15.81
C TRP A 177 4.99 2.49 -16.05
N THR A 178 4.74 2.85 -17.29
CA THR A 178 4.06 4.10 -17.67
C THR A 178 4.68 5.33 -16.98
N GLU A 179 3.94 6.05 -16.13
CA GLU A 179 4.43 7.21 -15.38
C GLU A 179 5.04 6.88 -14.01
N ASN A 180 5.17 5.61 -13.67
CA ASN A 180 5.76 5.18 -12.39
C ASN A 180 7.25 4.81 -12.54
N PRO A 181 8.16 5.21 -11.66
CA PRO A 181 7.95 6.19 -10.59
C PRO A 181 7.89 7.63 -11.12
N ARG A 182 7.09 8.47 -10.50
CA ARG A 182 6.96 9.88 -10.89
C ARG A 182 8.25 10.65 -10.63
N PRO A 183 8.71 11.50 -11.59
CA PRO A 183 9.97 12.24 -11.45
C PRO A 183 10.06 13.10 -10.20
N GLU A 184 8.95 13.71 -9.76
CA GLU A 184 8.89 14.53 -8.55
C GLU A 184 9.18 13.70 -7.30
N MET A 185 8.68 12.48 -7.26
CA MET A 185 8.92 11.54 -6.16
C MET A 185 10.41 11.15 -6.11
N MET A 186 10.99 10.80 -7.25
CA MET A 186 12.40 10.43 -7.33
C MET A 186 13.34 11.55 -6.89
N LYS A 187 13.06 12.79 -7.29
CA LYS A 187 13.88 13.97 -6.92
C LYS A 187 13.90 14.25 -5.41
N ALA A 188 12.91 13.79 -4.68
CA ALA A 188 12.83 13.96 -3.23
C ALA A 188 13.58 12.90 -2.42
N LEU A 189 14.10 11.87 -3.09
CA LEU A 189 14.83 10.74 -2.48
C LEU A 189 16.34 10.93 -2.64
N ASN A 190 17.11 10.28 -1.76
CA ASN A 190 18.57 10.28 -1.88
C ASN A 190 19.03 9.20 -2.88
N PRO A 191 20.21 9.38 -3.48
CA PRO A 191 20.84 8.32 -4.27
C PRO A 191 20.98 7.03 -3.44
N GLY A 192 20.49 5.91 -4.01
CA GLY A 192 20.48 4.60 -3.35
C GLY A 192 19.24 4.29 -2.54
N ASP A 193 18.31 5.22 -2.37
CA ASP A 193 17.03 4.96 -1.71
C ASP A 193 16.06 4.15 -2.59
N LEU A 194 16.23 4.22 -3.91
CA LEU A 194 15.31 3.65 -4.88
C LEU A 194 16.02 2.69 -5.84
N LEU A 195 15.40 1.53 -6.07
CA LEU A 195 15.75 0.58 -7.11
C LEU A 195 14.56 0.46 -8.08
N ILE A 196 14.77 0.84 -9.33
CA ILE A 196 13.74 0.78 -10.37
C ILE A 196 13.90 -0.54 -11.13
N LEU A 197 12.85 -1.34 -11.17
CA LEU A 197 12.76 -2.52 -12.03
C LEU A 197 12.17 -2.06 -13.36
N ASP A 198 13.00 -1.95 -14.37
CA ASP A 198 12.56 -1.65 -15.72
C ASP A 198 11.85 -2.87 -16.31
N LEU A 199 10.61 -2.69 -16.75
CA LEU A 199 9.78 -3.77 -17.31
C LEU A 199 9.79 -3.79 -18.84
N PHE A 200 10.58 -2.94 -19.50
CA PHE A 200 10.71 -2.85 -20.95
C PHE A 200 12.13 -2.99 -21.43
#